data_1e6f29045181e4ab4a80a12a6da2064b
#
_entry.id   1e6f29045181e4ab4a80a12a6da2064b
#
_cell.length_a   1.000
_cell.length_b   1.000
_cell.length_c   1.000
_cell.angle_alpha   90.00
_cell.angle_beta   90.00
_cell.angle_gamma   90.00
#
_symmetry.space_group_name_H-M   'P 1'
#
loop_
_entity.id
_entity.type
_entity.pdbx_description
1 polymer ?
#
loop_
_entity_poly.entity_id
_entity_poly.type
_entity_poly.pdbx_seq_one_letter_code
_entity_poly.pdbx_strand_id
1 'polypeptide(L)'
;MKRVLVVDDEPQLLRALQINLRAEGYTVTVASNGTEALHLAASRPPDVLVLDLGLPDIDGTEVIRGIRGWSDMPIVVLSARHGSTDKVEALDAGADDYVTKPFGLDELLARLRAVERRSVHAAPGGIIDAGDLHIDLGASTVTRSGERIHLTPREWAVLQALVAHRGRLVTQRELLHSVWGPAYGEEAQYLRVYMAQLRRKLEPDPASPRHLITEAGRGYRFEAAEPTAAPSTAAEEPKADGPSTTPT
;
A
#
# COMPACT_ATOMS: atom_id res chain seq x y z
N MET A 1 -16.66 19.93 -0.79
CA MET A 1 -16.98 18.99 -1.89
C MET A 1 -15.67 18.34 -2.35
N LYS A 2 -15.64 17.02 -2.51
CA LYS A 2 -14.45 16.32 -2.98
C LYS A 2 -14.32 16.45 -4.50
N ARG A 3 -13.09 16.61 -4.97
CA ARG A 3 -12.76 16.80 -6.39
C ARG A 3 -12.34 15.47 -7.00
N VAL A 4 -13.00 15.10 -8.08
CA VAL A 4 -12.68 13.88 -8.85
C VAL A 4 -12.19 14.31 -10.22
N LEU A 5 -11.06 13.78 -10.65
CA LEU A 5 -10.63 13.83 -12.05
C LEU A 5 -10.98 12.49 -12.69
N VAL A 6 -11.77 12.52 -13.77
CA VAL A 6 -12.15 11.34 -14.55
C VAL A 6 -11.44 11.40 -15.90
N VAL A 7 -10.73 10.34 -16.24
CA VAL A 7 -9.92 10.24 -17.46
C VAL A 7 -10.36 9.03 -18.26
N ASP A 8 -10.86 9.27 -19.46
CA ASP A 8 -11.30 8.22 -20.38
C ASP A 8 -11.39 8.82 -21.79
N ASP A 9 -11.10 8.06 -22.82
CA ASP A 9 -11.15 8.54 -24.20
C ASP A 9 -12.57 8.49 -24.79
N GLU A 10 -13.53 7.85 -24.10
CA GLU A 10 -14.92 7.72 -24.53
C GLU A 10 -15.79 8.92 -24.04
N PRO A 11 -16.20 9.85 -24.92
CA PRO A 11 -16.91 11.06 -24.49
C PRO A 11 -18.28 10.79 -23.85
N GLN A 12 -18.93 9.67 -24.22
CA GLN A 12 -20.23 9.30 -23.67
C GLN A 12 -20.10 8.84 -22.22
N LEU A 13 -19.07 8.04 -21.92
CA LEU A 13 -18.77 7.58 -20.57
C LEU A 13 -18.36 8.77 -19.67
N LEU A 14 -17.50 9.67 -20.17
CA LEU A 14 -17.14 10.90 -19.44
C LEU A 14 -18.35 11.72 -19.04
N ARG A 15 -19.30 11.93 -19.98
CA ARG A 15 -20.55 12.67 -19.71
C ARG A 15 -21.41 11.97 -18.67
N ALA A 16 -21.58 10.65 -18.80
CA ALA A 16 -22.38 9.87 -17.88
C ALA A 16 -21.78 9.91 -16.45
N LEU A 17 -20.48 9.70 -16.32
CA LEU A 17 -19.79 9.76 -15.04
C LEU A 17 -19.82 11.17 -14.44
N GLN A 18 -19.64 12.21 -15.26
CA GLN A 18 -19.72 13.60 -14.80
C GLN A 18 -21.08 13.94 -14.21
N ILE A 19 -22.18 13.52 -14.84
CA ILE A 19 -23.54 13.77 -14.36
C ILE A 19 -23.77 13.02 -13.04
N ASN A 20 -23.47 11.72 -13.03
CA ASN A 20 -23.76 10.86 -11.88
C ASN A 20 -22.91 11.22 -10.66
N LEU A 21 -21.61 11.44 -10.84
CA LEU A 21 -20.73 11.82 -9.72
C LEU A 21 -21.06 13.21 -9.17
N ARG A 22 -21.53 14.15 -10.02
CA ARG A 22 -22.02 15.45 -9.51
C ARG A 22 -23.29 15.30 -8.69
N ALA A 23 -24.19 14.41 -9.07
CA ALA A 23 -25.40 14.11 -8.30
C ALA A 23 -25.05 13.55 -6.91
N GLU A 24 -23.95 12.82 -6.79
CA GLU A 24 -23.40 12.30 -5.54
C GLU A 24 -22.54 13.34 -4.74
N GLY A 25 -22.52 14.60 -5.20
CA GLY A 25 -21.88 15.71 -4.49
C GLY A 25 -20.39 15.89 -4.78
N TYR A 26 -19.85 15.27 -5.83
CA TYR A 26 -18.47 15.50 -6.26
C TYR A 26 -18.34 16.73 -7.17
N THR A 27 -17.19 17.40 -7.08
CA THR A 27 -16.75 18.36 -8.11
C THR A 27 -15.94 17.58 -9.16
N VAL A 28 -16.47 17.45 -10.38
CA VAL A 28 -15.90 16.57 -11.40
C VAL A 28 -15.21 17.39 -12.49
N THR A 29 -13.93 17.10 -12.71
CA THR A 29 -13.13 17.50 -13.87
C THR A 29 -12.94 16.29 -14.76
N VAL A 30 -12.88 16.48 -16.07
CA VAL A 30 -12.69 15.39 -17.03
C VAL A 30 -11.47 15.66 -17.90
N ALA A 31 -10.81 14.59 -18.34
CA ALA A 31 -9.75 14.60 -19.35
C ALA A 31 -10.00 13.47 -20.33
N SER A 32 -9.58 13.66 -21.59
CA SER A 32 -9.79 12.69 -22.68
C SER A 32 -8.53 11.93 -23.07
N ASN A 33 -7.40 12.21 -22.42
CA ASN A 33 -6.11 11.59 -22.68
C ASN A 33 -5.18 11.73 -21.48
N GLY A 34 -4.06 10.98 -21.49
CA GLY A 34 -3.15 10.91 -20.35
C GLY A 34 -2.32 12.17 -20.14
N THR A 35 -1.92 12.85 -21.21
CA THR A 35 -1.18 14.12 -21.11
C THR A 35 -2.02 15.19 -20.42
N GLU A 36 -3.28 15.34 -20.82
CA GLU A 36 -4.23 16.23 -20.18
C GLU A 36 -4.46 15.87 -18.72
N ALA A 37 -4.58 14.56 -18.43
CA ALA A 37 -4.75 14.06 -17.07
C ALA A 37 -3.59 14.47 -16.16
N LEU A 38 -2.33 14.27 -16.59
CA LEU A 38 -1.14 14.67 -15.84
C LEU A 38 -1.11 16.19 -15.60
N HIS A 39 -1.41 16.98 -16.62
CA HIS A 39 -1.48 18.44 -16.50
C HIS A 39 -2.55 18.90 -15.50
N LEU A 40 -3.75 18.37 -15.61
CA LEU A 40 -4.85 18.71 -14.70
C LEU A 40 -4.60 18.25 -13.27
N ALA A 41 -4.05 17.05 -13.09
CA ALA A 41 -3.69 16.53 -11.78
C ALA A 41 -2.63 17.40 -11.08
N ALA A 42 -1.66 17.93 -11.82
CA ALA A 42 -0.63 18.80 -11.28
C ALA A 42 -1.14 20.23 -11.01
N SER A 43 -1.91 20.81 -11.95
CA SER A 43 -2.37 22.20 -11.84
C SER A 43 -3.55 22.40 -10.90
N ARG A 44 -4.41 21.37 -10.75
CA ARG A 44 -5.63 21.37 -9.92
C ARG A 44 -5.76 20.02 -9.19
N PRO A 45 -4.90 19.72 -8.22
CA PRO A 45 -4.85 18.39 -7.61
C PRO A 45 -6.23 17.90 -7.18
N PRO A 46 -6.73 16.76 -7.72
CA PRO A 46 -7.98 16.17 -7.29
C PRO A 46 -7.80 15.41 -5.97
N ASP A 47 -8.91 15.10 -5.29
CA ASP A 47 -8.91 14.28 -4.09
C ASP A 47 -8.90 12.78 -4.46
N VAL A 48 -9.33 12.43 -5.69
CA VAL A 48 -9.28 11.08 -6.26
C VAL A 48 -9.22 11.16 -7.78
N LEU A 49 -8.49 10.23 -8.39
CA LEU A 49 -8.41 10.02 -9.83
C LEU A 49 -9.17 8.75 -10.21
N VAL A 50 -10.01 8.85 -11.24
CA VAL A 50 -10.62 7.70 -11.95
C VAL A 50 -9.99 7.66 -13.33
N LEU A 51 -9.35 6.56 -13.70
CA LEU A 51 -8.44 6.50 -14.85
C LEU A 51 -8.69 5.27 -15.71
N ASP A 52 -8.97 5.45 -16.99
CA ASP A 52 -8.86 4.36 -17.97
C ASP A 52 -7.39 4.09 -18.32
N LEU A 53 -7.06 2.82 -18.60
CA LEU A 53 -5.74 2.42 -19.06
C LEU A 53 -5.57 2.57 -20.57
N GLY A 54 -6.66 2.46 -21.33
CA GLY A 54 -6.66 2.45 -22.80
C GLY A 54 -6.70 3.85 -23.41
N LEU A 55 -5.83 4.76 -22.95
CA LEU A 55 -5.81 6.13 -23.48
C LEU A 55 -5.09 6.23 -24.84
N PRO A 56 -5.45 7.22 -25.67
CA PRO A 56 -4.95 7.30 -27.05
C PRO A 56 -3.51 7.77 -27.20
N ASP A 57 -2.93 8.41 -26.18
CA ASP A 57 -1.63 9.05 -26.23
C ASP A 57 -0.56 8.30 -25.43
N ILE A 58 -0.83 8.01 -24.17
CA ILE A 58 0.07 7.27 -23.27
C ILE A 58 -0.73 6.23 -22.49
N ASP A 59 -0.11 5.09 -22.20
CA ASP A 59 -0.78 4.05 -21.39
C ASP A 59 -1.09 4.55 -19.98
N GLY A 60 -2.28 4.20 -19.47
CA GLY A 60 -2.71 4.63 -18.14
C GLY A 60 -1.76 4.21 -17.01
N THR A 61 -1.03 3.11 -17.16
CA THR A 61 -0.01 2.70 -16.16
C THR A 61 1.15 3.70 -16.09
N GLU A 62 1.50 4.35 -17.20
CA GLU A 62 2.51 5.41 -17.22
C GLU A 62 1.97 6.69 -16.56
N VAL A 63 0.68 7.00 -16.76
CA VAL A 63 0.01 8.08 -16.02
C VAL A 63 0.07 7.82 -14.52
N ILE A 64 -0.23 6.59 -14.07
CA ILE A 64 -0.13 6.22 -12.66
C ILE A 64 1.29 6.44 -12.13
N ARG A 65 2.32 5.90 -12.82
CA ARG A 65 3.73 6.06 -12.41
C ARG A 65 4.14 7.54 -12.35
N GLY A 66 3.72 8.33 -13.35
CA GLY A 66 3.98 9.77 -13.40
C GLY A 66 3.40 10.48 -12.17
N ILE A 67 2.14 10.22 -11.82
CA ILE A 67 1.48 10.79 -10.64
C ILE A 67 2.16 10.34 -9.34
N ARG A 68 2.52 9.07 -9.22
CA ARG A 68 3.19 8.51 -8.03
C ARG A 68 4.57 9.12 -7.79
N GLY A 69 5.20 9.71 -8.79
CA GLY A 69 6.44 10.47 -8.64
C GLY A 69 6.31 11.72 -7.75
N TRP A 70 5.09 12.23 -7.54
CA TRP A 70 4.87 13.48 -6.80
C TRP A 70 3.59 13.51 -5.94
N SER A 71 2.71 12.52 -6.02
CA SER A 71 1.43 12.52 -5.29
C SER A 71 0.97 11.13 -4.87
N ASP A 72 0.43 11.07 -3.66
CA ASP A 72 -0.23 9.89 -3.06
C ASP A 72 -1.76 9.93 -3.22
N MET A 73 -2.28 10.74 -4.15
CA MET A 73 -3.73 10.79 -4.36
C MET A 73 -4.28 9.39 -4.71
N PRO A 74 -5.46 9.01 -4.22
CA PRO A 74 -6.09 7.76 -4.58
C PRO A 74 -6.35 7.66 -6.08
N ILE A 75 -6.04 6.49 -6.66
CA ILE A 75 -6.26 6.19 -8.08
C ILE A 75 -7.11 4.94 -8.19
N VAL A 76 -8.30 5.07 -8.80
CA VAL A 76 -9.18 3.96 -9.17
C VAL A 76 -9.11 3.77 -10.67
N VAL A 77 -8.67 2.61 -11.11
CA VAL A 77 -8.60 2.27 -12.53
C VAL A 77 -9.97 1.78 -13.01
N LEU A 78 -10.42 2.28 -14.18
CA LEU A 78 -11.52 1.73 -14.96
C LEU A 78 -10.96 1.16 -16.25
N SER A 79 -11.16 -0.13 -16.54
CA SER A 79 -10.57 -0.68 -17.76
C SER A 79 -11.39 -1.83 -18.34
N ALA A 80 -11.42 -1.91 -19.67
CA ALA A 80 -11.94 -3.07 -20.39
C ALA A 80 -10.98 -4.27 -20.37
N ARG A 81 -9.76 -4.10 -19.86
CA ARG A 81 -8.81 -5.20 -19.74
C ARG A 81 -9.23 -6.10 -18.58
N HIS A 82 -9.61 -7.36 -18.91
CA HIS A 82 -10.14 -8.33 -17.94
C HIS A 82 -9.06 -9.27 -17.38
N GLY A 83 -7.85 -9.19 -17.89
CA GLY A 83 -6.75 -10.07 -17.49
C GLY A 83 -6.33 -9.86 -16.03
N SER A 84 -6.05 -10.95 -15.33
CA SER A 84 -5.45 -10.87 -13.99
C SER A 84 -4.09 -10.15 -14.04
N THR A 85 -3.36 -10.28 -15.15
CA THR A 85 -2.07 -9.61 -15.40
C THR A 85 -2.23 -8.10 -15.48
N ASP A 86 -3.21 -7.60 -16.24
CA ASP A 86 -3.45 -6.15 -16.38
C ASP A 86 -3.82 -5.50 -15.04
N LYS A 87 -4.64 -6.20 -14.25
CA LYS A 87 -5.00 -5.76 -12.90
C LYS A 87 -3.79 -5.69 -11.99
N VAL A 88 -2.94 -6.72 -12.01
CA VAL A 88 -1.70 -6.77 -11.23
C VAL A 88 -0.76 -5.65 -11.68
N GLU A 89 -0.60 -5.42 -12.98
CA GLU A 89 0.27 -4.37 -13.51
C GLU A 89 -0.18 -2.97 -13.08
N ALA A 90 -1.48 -2.67 -13.16
CA ALA A 90 -2.02 -1.39 -12.70
C ALA A 90 -1.80 -1.16 -11.21
N LEU A 91 -2.04 -2.18 -10.37
CA LEU A 91 -1.80 -2.12 -8.94
C LEU A 91 -0.29 -1.99 -8.62
N ASP A 92 0.56 -2.71 -9.36
CA ASP A 92 2.02 -2.61 -9.19
C ASP A 92 2.56 -1.25 -9.65
N ALA A 93 1.93 -0.62 -10.65
CA ALA A 93 2.21 0.77 -11.02
C ALA A 93 1.81 1.78 -9.92
N GLY A 94 0.95 1.38 -8.98
CA GLY A 94 0.54 2.19 -7.84
C GLY A 94 -0.95 2.56 -7.81
N ALA A 95 -1.81 1.92 -8.61
CA ALA A 95 -3.26 2.09 -8.46
C ALA A 95 -3.75 1.57 -7.09
N ASP A 96 -4.74 2.22 -6.52
CA ASP A 96 -5.32 1.82 -5.22
C ASP A 96 -6.45 0.81 -5.38
N ASP A 97 -7.13 0.82 -6.54
CA ASP A 97 -8.23 -0.09 -6.85
C ASP A 97 -8.43 -0.23 -8.36
N TYR A 98 -9.17 -1.25 -8.77
CA TYR A 98 -9.41 -1.58 -10.16
C TYR A 98 -10.86 -2.01 -10.38
N VAL A 99 -11.54 -1.41 -11.35
CA VAL A 99 -12.90 -1.72 -11.79
C VAL A 99 -12.87 -2.16 -13.24
N THR A 100 -13.49 -3.29 -13.52
CA THR A 100 -13.53 -3.83 -14.89
C THR A 100 -14.79 -3.32 -15.62
N LYS A 101 -14.62 -2.79 -16.84
CA LYS A 101 -15.76 -2.44 -17.72
C LYS A 101 -16.36 -3.73 -18.33
N PRO A 102 -17.71 -3.88 -18.42
CA PRO A 102 -18.71 -2.94 -17.93
C PRO A 102 -18.91 -3.01 -16.41
N PHE A 103 -19.20 -1.89 -15.78
CA PHE A 103 -19.41 -1.77 -14.33
C PHE A 103 -20.72 -1.07 -14.00
N GLY A 104 -21.24 -1.32 -12.81
CA GLY A 104 -22.35 -0.56 -12.23
C GLY A 104 -21.88 0.73 -11.59
N LEU A 105 -22.70 1.79 -11.65
CA LEU A 105 -22.39 3.05 -10.96
C LEU A 105 -22.20 2.84 -9.45
N ASP A 106 -23.07 2.02 -8.84
CA ASP A 106 -23.00 1.71 -7.41
C ASP A 106 -21.67 1.05 -7.02
N GLU A 107 -21.13 0.20 -7.89
CA GLU A 107 -19.82 -0.42 -7.70
C GLU A 107 -18.73 0.65 -7.70
N LEU A 108 -18.70 1.52 -8.72
CA LEU A 108 -17.70 2.59 -8.78
C LEU A 108 -17.79 3.51 -7.56
N LEU A 109 -18.99 3.91 -7.16
CA LEU A 109 -19.19 4.74 -5.96
C LEU A 109 -18.74 4.04 -4.69
N ALA A 110 -18.99 2.73 -4.56
CA ALA A 110 -18.50 1.96 -3.42
C ALA A 110 -16.98 1.95 -3.35
N ARG A 111 -16.30 1.78 -4.50
CA ARG A 111 -14.83 1.78 -4.59
C ARG A 111 -14.25 3.17 -4.35
N LEU A 112 -14.86 4.23 -4.88
CA LEU A 112 -14.47 5.60 -4.57
C LEU A 112 -14.53 5.87 -3.05
N ARG A 113 -15.66 5.51 -2.41
CA ARG A 113 -15.78 5.63 -0.96
C ARG A 113 -14.74 4.79 -0.20
N ALA A 114 -14.36 3.63 -0.73
CA ALA A 114 -13.37 2.76 -0.10
C ALA A 114 -11.95 3.35 -0.15
N VAL A 115 -11.54 3.94 -1.29
CA VAL A 115 -10.22 4.57 -1.41
C VAL A 115 -10.14 5.91 -0.68
N GLU A 116 -11.27 6.61 -0.55
CA GLU A 116 -11.38 7.88 0.18
C GLU A 116 -11.40 7.73 1.70
N ARG A 117 -11.83 6.57 2.22
CA ARG A 117 -11.73 6.24 3.65
C ARG A 117 -10.27 6.04 4.05
N ARG A 118 -9.40 7.00 3.73
CA ARG A 118 -8.04 7.01 4.26
C ARG A 118 -8.14 6.85 5.78
N SER A 119 -7.61 5.75 6.23
CA SER A 119 -7.59 5.25 7.59
C SER A 119 -7.57 6.35 8.66
N VAL A 120 -8.76 6.79 9.07
CA VAL A 120 -8.98 7.51 10.34
C VAL A 120 -8.87 6.52 11.52
N HIS A 121 -8.52 5.28 11.24
CA HIS A 121 -8.12 4.35 12.28
C HIS A 121 -6.63 4.58 12.57
N ALA A 122 -6.34 5.71 13.25
CA ALA A 122 -5.14 5.78 14.05
C ALA A 122 -5.26 4.60 15.04
N ALA A 123 -4.57 3.50 14.75
CA ALA A 123 -4.25 2.54 15.80
C ALA A 123 -3.66 3.36 16.96
N PRO A 124 -3.94 3.02 18.23
CA PRO A 124 -3.35 3.73 19.35
C PRO A 124 -1.86 3.85 19.07
N GLY A 125 -1.38 5.09 19.00
CA GLY A 125 -0.06 5.42 18.55
C GLY A 125 0.98 4.62 19.33
N GLY A 126 1.73 3.80 18.61
CA GLY A 126 2.81 3.01 19.14
C GLY A 126 3.96 3.03 18.15
N ILE A 127 5.17 3.07 18.70
CA ILE A 127 6.39 2.85 17.95
C ILE A 127 6.68 1.36 17.99
N ILE A 128 6.99 0.77 16.85
CA ILE A 128 7.40 -0.62 16.75
C ILE A 128 8.82 -0.65 16.16
N ASP A 129 9.73 -1.16 16.96
CA ASP A 129 11.09 -1.46 16.54
C ASP A 129 11.18 -2.93 16.15
N ALA A 130 11.62 -3.19 14.93
CA ALA A 130 11.79 -4.52 14.38
C ALA A 130 13.15 -4.59 13.68
N GLY A 131 14.22 -4.75 14.45
CA GLY A 131 15.59 -4.77 13.95
C GLY A 131 16.01 -3.42 13.37
N ASP A 132 16.16 -3.36 12.04
CA ASP A 132 16.50 -2.12 11.31
C ASP A 132 15.26 -1.31 10.91
N LEU A 133 14.03 -1.87 11.08
CA LEU A 133 12.76 -1.17 10.83
C LEU A 133 12.28 -0.46 12.10
N HIS A 134 11.91 0.81 11.91
CA HIS A 134 11.24 1.63 12.92
C HIS A 134 9.93 2.17 12.35
N ILE A 135 8.80 1.74 12.93
CA ILE A 135 7.45 2.05 12.44
C ILE A 135 6.75 2.91 13.49
N ASP A 136 6.45 4.15 13.15
CA ASP A 136 5.64 5.06 13.99
C ASP A 136 4.22 5.12 13.44
N LEU A 137 3.29 4.44 14.14
CA LEU A 137 1.88 4.40 13.76
C LEU A 137 1.19 5.76 13.96
N GLY A 138 1.63 6.55 14.92
CA GLY A 138 1.07 7.87 15.20
C GLY A 138 1.46 8.90 14.14
N ALA A 139 2.72 8.91 13.74
CA ALA A 139 3.24 9.78 12.70
C ALA A 139 2.99 9.24 11.28
N SER A 140 2.51 8.00 11.14
CA SER A 140 2.38 7.29 9.85
C SER A 140 3.69 7.29 9.05
N THR A 141 4.79 6.94 9.74
CA THR A 141 6.12 6.91 9.13
C THR A 141 6.80 5.57 9.37
N VAL A 142 7.62 5.19 8.43
CA VAL A 142 8.51 4.03 8.56
C VAL A 142 9.91 4.41 8.11
N THR A 143 10.90 4.00 8.89
CA THR A 143 12.31 4.12 8.53
C THR A 143 12.98 2.76 8.57
N ARG A 144 13.99 2.56 7.73
CA ARG A 144 14.86 1.39 7.76
C ARG A 144 16.31 1.87 7.85
N SER A 145 17.04 1.42 8.83
CA SER A 145 18.41 1.88 9.11
C SER A 145 18.52 3.42 9.22
N GLY A 146 17.46 4.08 9.71
CA GLY A 146 17.39 5.55 9.84
C GLY A 146 16.93 6.28 8.59
N GLU A 147 16.84 5.62 7.44
CA GLU A 147 16.34 6.23 6.20
C GLU A 147 14.81 6.10 6.12
N ARG A 148 14.15 7.22 5.80
CA ARG A 148 12.69 7.25 5.64
C ARG A 148 12.27 6.51 4.39
N ILE A 149 11.33 5.57 4.53
CA ILE A 149 10.74 4.83 3.43
C ILE A 149 9.39 5.44 3.09
N HIS A 150 9.22 5.77 1.81
CA HIS A 150 7.94 6.26 1.31
C HIS A 150 7.01 5.09 0.99
N LEU A 151 5.85 5.08 1.66
CA LEU A 151 4.75 4.14 1.39
C LEU A 151 3.55 4.90 0.84
N THR A 152 2.92 4.34 -0.18
CA THR A 152 1.62 4.84 -0.64
C THR A 152 0.57 4.64 0.46
N PRO A 153 -0.55 5.38 0.43
CA PRO A 153 -1.60 5.22 1.43
C PRO A 153 -2.13 3.78 1.57
N ARG A 154 -2.16 3.04 0.47
CA ARG A 154 -2.63 1.66 0.47
C ARG A 154 -1.58 0.69 1.04
N GLU A 155 -0.33 0.86 0.70
CA GLU A 155 0.79 0.13 1.32
C GLU A 155 0.83 0.36 2.83
N TRP A 156 0.65 1.62 3.24
CA TRP A 156 0.58 1.97 4.66
C TRP A 156 -0.59 1.27 5.36
N ALA A 157 -1.77 1.27 4.76
CA ALA A 157 -2.96 0.62 5.34
C ALA A 157 -2.75 -0.90 5.51
N VAL A 158 -2.13 -1.57 4.55
CA VAL A 158 -1.80 -3.00 4.64
C VAL A 158 -0.77 -3.24 5.76
N LEU A 159 0.31 -2.45 5.80
CA LEU A 159 1.32 -2.56 6.85
C LEU A 159 0.70 -2.35 8.23
N GLN A 160 -0.08 -1.29 8.41
CA GLN A 160 -0.75 -0.96 9.67
C GLN A 160 -1.67 -2.08 10.15
N ALA A 161 -2.46 -2.68 9.24
CA ALA A 161 -3.35 -3.79 9.57
C ALA A 161 -2.57 -5.02 10.05
N LEU A 162 -1.42 -5.32 9.46
CA LEU A 162 -0.56 -6.43 9.87
C LEU A 162 0.13 -6.14 11.21
N VAL A 163 0.68 -4.94 11.37
CA VAL A 163 1.40 -4.51 12.58
C VAL A 163 0.48 -4.43 13.80
N ALA A 164 -0.80 -4.04 13.62
CA ALA A 164 -1.80 -4.05 14.68
C ALA A 164 -2.05 -5.45 15.25
N HIS A 165 -1.76 -6.50 14.47
CA HIS A 165 -1.91 -7.90 14.84
C HIS A 165 -0.56 -8.63 14.90
N ARG A 166 0.53 -7.91 15.21
CA ARG A 166 1.90 -8.45 15.21
C ARG A 166 2.00 -9.79 15.93
N GLY A 167 2.78 -10.72 15.37
CA GLY A 167 2.94 -12.09 15.84
C GLY A 167 1.75 -13.01 15.59
N ARG A 168 0.62 -12.47 15.07
CA ARG A 168 -0.59 -13.25 14.80
C ARG A 168 -0.85 -13.34 13.30
N LEU A 169 -1.44 -14.45 12.89
CA LEU A 169 -1.92 -14.60 11.52
C LEU A 169 -3.13 -13.67 11.28
N VAL A 170 -3.06 -12.89 10.21
CA VAL A 170 -4.20 -12.16 9.65
C VAL A 170 -4.60 -12.87 8.36
N THR A 171 -5.82 -13.35 8.28
CA THR A 171 -6.29 -14.06 7.08
C THR A 171 -6.41 -13.11 5.90
N GLN A 172 -6.34 -13.64 4.66
CA GLN A 172 -6.50 -12.84 3.46
C GLN A 172 -7.80 -12.03 3.49
N ARG A 173 -8.90 -12.67 3.91
CA ARG A 173 -10.20 -12.03 3.99
C ARG A 173 -10.25 -10.91 5.03
N GLU A 174 -9.72 -11.13 6.22
CA GLU A 174 -9.64 -10.10 7.26
C GLU A 174 -8.83 -8.90 6.77
N LEU A 175 -7.70 -9.14 6.11
CA LEU A 175 -6.84 -8.09 5.59
C LEU A 175 -7.53 -7.30 4.47
N LEU A 176 -8.20 -7.98 3.52
CA LEU A 176 -9.00 -7.33 2.49
C LEU A 176 -10.12 -6.48 3.09
N HIS A 177 -10.88 -7.01 4.03
CA HIS A 177 -11.97 -6.29 4.69
C HIS A 177 -11.48 -5.07 5.46
N SER A 178 -10.35 -5.18 6.17
CA SER A 178 -9.82 -4.07 6.95
C SER A 178 -9.31 -2.92 6.08
N VAL A 179 -8.68 -3.23 4.94
CA VAL A 179 -8.03 -2.24 4.07
C VAL A 179 -8.96 -1.70 2.99
N TRP A 180 -9.78 -2.57 2.36
CA TRP A 180 -10.68 -2.19 1.26
C TRP A 180 -12.15 -2.15 1.67
N GLY A 181 -12.52 -2.85 2.72
CA GLY A 181 -13.89 -2.89 3.24
C GLY A 181 -14.60 -4.22 2.97
N PRO A 182 -15.82 -4.41 3.53
CA PRO A 182 -16.50 -5.70 3.55
C PRO A 182 -16.95 -6.22 2.18
N ALA A 183 -16.96 -5.36 1.14
CA ALA A 183 -17.27 -5.78 -0.23
C ALA A 183 -16.14 -6.57 -0.91
N TYR A 184 -14.95 -6.60 -0.30
CA TYR A 184 -13.76 -7.27 -0.84
C TYR A 184 -13.52 -8.57 -0.08
N GLY A 185 -13.38 -9.67 -0.77
CA GLY A 185 -13.16 -10.98 -0.13
C GLY A 185 -12.45 -12.00 -1.01
N GLU A 186 -12.48 -11.78 -2.33
CA GLU A 186 -11.93 -12.71 -3.32
C GLU A 186 -10.71 -12.14 -4.07
N GLU A 187 -10.37 -10.88 -3.81
CA GLU A 187 -9.28 -10.15 -4.49
C GLU A 187 -7.90 -10.48 -3.89
N ALA A 188 -7.62 -11.75 -3.65
CA ALA A 188 -6.34 -12.20 -3.08
C ALA A 188 -5.10 -11.73 -3.88
N GLN A 189 -5.25 -11.47 -5.20
CA GLN A 189 -4.20 -10.89 -6.03
C GLN A 189 -3.79 -9.49 -5.56
N TYR A 190 -4.70 -8.66 -5.02
CA TYR A 190 -4.35 -7.35 -4.46
C TYR A 190 -3.32 -7.50 -3.35
N LEU A 191 -3.60 -8.40 -2.41
CA LEU A 191 -2.68 -8.64 -1.28
C LEU A 191 -1.32 -9.11 -1.75
N ARG A 192 -1.25 -9.97 -2.79
CA ARG A 192 0.03 -10.44 -3.34
C ARG A 192 0.86 -9.28 -3.88
N VAL A 193 0.23 -8.36 -4.61
CA VAL A 193 0.89 -7.16 -5.16
C VAL A 193 1.43 -6.28 -4.03
N TYR A 194 0.57 -5.90 -3.09
CA TYR A 194 0.97 -5.01 -1.98
C TYR A 194 2.00 -5.66 -1.05
N MET A 195 1.91 -6.97 -0.80
CA MET A 195 2.93 -7.69 -0.04
C MET A 195 4.28 -7.72 -0.77
N ALA A 196 4.27 -7.88 -2.10
CA ALA A 196 5.51 -7.80 -2.90
C ALA A 196 6.10 -6.38 -2.87
N GLN A 197 5.27 -5.34 -2.99
CA GLN A 197 5.70 -3.93 -2.91
C GLN A 197 6.29 -3.61 -1.53
N LEU A 198 5.58 -3.97 -0.46
CA LEU A 198 6.05 -3.77 0.91
C LEU A 198 7.38 -4.49 1.17
N ARG A 199 7.52 -5.74 0.70
CA ARG A 199 8.79 -6.48 0.85
C ARG A 199 9.92 -5.80 0.12
N ARG A 200 9.71 -5.34 -1.12
CA ARG A 200 10.74 -4.58 -1.86
C ARG A 200 11.24 -3.35 -1.11
N LYS A 201 10.36 -2.71 -0.34
CA LYS A 201 10.67 -1.49 0.42
C LYS A 201 11.21 -1.76 1.81
N LEU A 202 10.65 -2.75 2.50
CA LEU A 202 10.86 -2.94 3.95
C LEU A 202 11.81 -4.08 4.28
N GLU A 203 11.95 -5.11 3.43
CA GLU A 203 12.79 -6.25 3.71
C GLU A 203 14.20 -6.06 3.14
N PRO A 204 15.24 -6.54 3.83
CA PRO A 204 16.58 -6.60 3.27
C PRO A 204 16.68 -7.51 2.04
N ASP A 205 15.95 -8.64 2.08
CA ASP A 205 15.77 -9.57 0.96
C ASP A 205 14.27 -9.84 0.77
N PRO A 206 13.64 -9.32 -0.29
CA PRO A 206 12.23 -9.54 -0.57
C PRO A 206 11.84 -11.02 -0.79
N ALA A 207 12.79 -11.86 -1.23
CA ALA A 207 12.56 -13.28 -1.47
C ALA A 207 12.60 -14.11 -0.18
N SER A 208 13.32 -13.62 0.84
CA SER A 208 13.44 -14.25 2.17
C SER A 208 13.00 -13.25 3.26
N PRO A 209 11.70 -12.91 3.33
CA PRO A 209 11.20 -11.88 4.22
C PRO A 209 11.34 -12.29 5.70
N ARG A 210 11.75 -11.33 6.55
CA ARG A 210 11.89 -11.52 7.99
C ARG A 210 10.69 -10.99 8.76
N HIS A 211 10.06 -9.93 8.26
CA HIS A 211 8.97 -9.22 8.93
C HIS A 211 7.61 -9.53 8.32
N LEU A 212 7.53 -9.60 6.99
CA LEU A 212 6.28 -9.77 6.25
C LEU A 212 6.13 -11.22 5.78
N ILE A 213 5.74 -12.10 6.68
CA ILE A 213 5.68 -13.55 6.46
C ILE A 213 4.40 -13.94 5.74
N THR A 214 4.50 -14.88 4.78
CA THR A 214 3.34 -15.52 4.14
C THR A 214 3.07 -16.86 4.79
N GLU A 215 1.85 -17.04 5.28
CA GLU A 215 1.31 -18.33 5.69
C GLU A 215 0.51 -18.90 4.52
N ALA A 216 1.10 -19.85 3.79
CA ALA A 216 0.57 -20.36 2.53
C ALA A 216 -0.91 -20.79 2.65
N GLY A 217 -1.76 -20.28 1.76
CA GLY A 217 -3.21 -20.58 1.74
C GLY A 217 -4.02 -19.96 2.87
N ARG A 218 -3.40 -19.30 3.86
CA ARG A 218 -4.08 -18.77 5.06
C ARG A 218 -4.08 -17.25 5.13
N GLY A 219 -2.93 -16.59 4.92
CA GLY A 219 -2.81 -15.15 5.06
C GLY A 219 -1.39 -14.68 5.27
N TYR A 220 -1.25 -13.64 6.07
CA TYR A 220 0.01 -12.97 6.33
C TYR A 220 0.20 -12.66 7.80
N ARG A 221 1.45 -12.48 8.22
CA ARG A 221 1.81 -12.15 9.59
C ARG A 221 2.96 -11.15 9.59
N PHE A 222 2.90 -10.20 10.49
CA PHE A 222 4.04 -9.31 10.78
C PHE A 222 4.82 -9.84 11.98
N GLU A 223 6.11 -10.09 11.78
CA GLU A 223 7.06 -10.44 12.84
C GLU A 223 7.96 -9.26 13.16
N ALA A 224 7.91 -8.80 14.39
CA ALA A 224 8.96 -7.96 14.91
C ALA A 224 10.13 -8.90 15.27
N ALA A 225 11.17 -8.95 14.44
CA ALA A 225 12.36 -9.69 14.82
C ALA A 225 12.87 -9.14 16.16
N GLU A 226 13.08 -10.00 17.14
CA GLU A 226 13.75 -9.60 18.37
C GLU A 226 15.13 -9.05 18.01
N PRO A 227 15.60 -7.96 18.67
CA PRO A 227 16.96 -7.51 18.49
C PRO A 227 17.86 -8.71 18.76
N THR A 228 18.64 -9.10 17.77
CA THR A 228 19.65 -10.15 17.95
C THR A 228 20.49 -9.75 19.14
N ALA A 229 20.34 -10.46 20.26
CA ALA A 229 21.16 -10.23 21.42
C ALA A 229 22.62 -10.35 20.96
N ALA A 230 23.38 -9.28 21.10
CA ALA A 230 24.80 -9.30 20.80
C ALA A 230 25.40 -10.49 21.53
N PRO A 231 26.32 -11.27 20.93
CA PRO A 231 26.91 -12.39 21.58
C PRO A 231 27.57 -11.87 22.89
N SER A 232 27.04 -12.35 24.00
CA SER A 232 27.63 -12.08 25.32
C SER A 232 29.09 -12.49 25.26
N THR A 233 29.97 -11.48 25.25
CA THR A 233 31.40 -11.70 25.45
C THR A 233 31.54 -12.29 26.86
N ALA A 234 31.62 -13.61 26.90
CA ALA A 234 31.97 -14.31 28.13
C ALA A 234 33.27 -13.72 28.64
N ALA A 235 33.18 -13.02 29.77
CA ALA A 235 34.35 -12.53 30.49
C ALA A 235 35.18 -13.75 30.87
N GLU A 236 36.36 -13.84 30.30
CA GLU A 236 37.39 -14.76 30.67
C GLU A 236 37.86 -14.37 32.08
N GLU A 237 37.50 -15.17 33.09
CA GLU A 237 37.99 -15.00 34.45
C GLU A 237 39.52 -15.21 34.44
N PRO A 238 40.32 -14.30 35.01
CA PRO A 238 41.74 -14.52 35.18
C PRO A 238 41.96 -15.61 36.22
N LYS A 239 42.60 -16.72 35.84
CA LYS A 239 43.13 -17.73 36.74
C LYS A 239 44.09 -17.08 37.75
N ALA A 240 43.71 -17.12 39.01
CA ALA A 240 44.59 -16.76 40.11
C ALA A 240 45.66 -17.82 40.25
N ASP A 241 46.92 -17.42 40.02
CA ASP A 241 48.10 -18.18 40.40
C ASP A 241 48.23 -18.23 41.96
N GLY A 242 48.14 -19.43 42.50
CA GLY A 242 48.35 -19.68 43.89
C GLY A 242 49.87 -19.68 44.20
N PRO A 243 50.28 -19.20 45.39
CA PRO A 243 51.68 -19.14 45.74
C PRO A 243 52.25 -20.51 46.09
N SER A 244 53.40 -20.84 45.49
CA SER A 244 54.29 -21.97 45.82
C SER A 244 54.91 -21.74 47.17
N THR A 245 54.61 -22.60 48.15
CA THR A 245 55.30 -22.66 49.44
C THR A 245 56.34 -23.83 49.42
N THR A 246 57.58 -23.51 49.44
CA THR A 246 58.68 -24.48 49.68
C THR A 246 58.95 -24.57 51.16
N PRO A 247 59.04 -25.76 51.78
CA PRO A 247 59.61 -25.92 53.11
C PRO A 247 61.10 -26.30 53.06
N THR A 248 61.83 -25.78 53.98
CA THR A 248 63.24 -26.16 54.42
C THR A 248 63.31 -27.57 54.91
#